data_d109af77996344b243285fff2315f01c
#
_entry.id   d109af77996344b243285fff2315f01c
#
_cell.length_a   1.000
_cell.length_b   1.000
_cell.length_c   1.000
_cell.angle_alpha   90.00
_cell.angle_beta   90.00
_cell.angle_gamma   90.00
#
_symmetry.space_group_name_H-M   'P 1'
#
loop_
_entity.id
_entity.type
_entity.pdbx_description
1 polymer ?
#
loop_
_entity_poly.entity_id
_entity_poly.type
_entity_poly.pdbx_seq_one_letter_code
_entity_poly.pdbx_strand_id
1 'polypeptide(L)'
;MTLTKAELADLMFAWRVAKHVKSNAIVYARGGATVGIGAGQMSRVDSTRIAARKAQDMAEVLGLAAPPTKGSVVASDAFFPFADGLLTAAEAGATAVIQPGGSMRDDEVIAAANAAGLAMVFTGMRHFRH
;
A
#
# COMPACT_ATOMS: atom_id res chain seq x y z
N MET A 1 -2.31 0.86 -16.03
CA MET A 1 -3.49 0.09 -15.57
C MET A 1 -4.62 1.04 -15.24
N THR A 2 -5.83 0.66 -15.56
CA THR A 2 -7.02 1.48 -15.31
C THR A 2 -7.60 1.15 -13.94
N LEU A 3 -7.90 2.20 -13.15
CA LEU A 3 -8.54 2.04 -11.84
C LEU A 3 -10.04 1.74 -12.00
N THR A 4 -10.54 0.83 -11.18
CA THR A 4 -11.98 0.64 -11.01
C THR A 4 -12.51 1.64 -9.97
N LYS A 5 -13.83 1.84 -9.95
CA LYS A 5 -14.47 2.68 -8.91
C LYS A 5 -14.24 2.13 -7.51
N ALA A 6 -14.30 0.81 -7.36
CA ALA A 6 -14.05 0.14 -6.08
C ALA A 6 -12.61 0.35 -5.62
N GLU A 7 -11.64 0.21 -6.52
CA GLU A 7 -10.23 0.48 -6.20
C GLU A 7 -10.02 1.93 -5.78
N LEU A 8 -10.61 2.89 -6.49
CA LEU A 8 -10.47 4.30 -6.14
C LEU A 8 -11.06 4.61 -4.76
N ALA A 9 -12.25 4.07 -4.45
CA ALA A 9 -12.86 4.25 -3.14
C ALA A 9 -11.98 3.69 -2.02
N ASP A 10 -11.42 2.51 -2.21
CA ASP A 10 -10.53 1.88 -1.23
C ASP A 10 -9.20 2.63 -1.11
N LEU A 11 -8.64 3.16 -2.21
CA LEU A 11 -7.44 3.99 -2.17
C LEU A 11 -7.66 5.28 -1.37
N MET A 12 -8.78 5.95 -1.56
CA MET A 12 -9.10 7.17 -0.80
C MET A 12 -9.30 6.86 0.68
N PHE A 13 -9.93 5.75 0.99
CA PHE A 13 -10.07 5.30 2.37
C PHE A 13 -8.71 4.99 3.01
N ALA A 14 -7.88 4.20 2.32
CA ALA A 14 -6.55 3.85 2.81
C ALA A 14 -5.65 5.10 2.98
N TRP A 15 -5.76 6.06 2.07
CA TRP A 15 -5.03 7.33 2.16
C TRP A 15 -5.44 8.13 3.40
N ARG A 16 -6.73 8.20 3.71
CA ARG A 16 -7.21 8.87 4.92
C ARG A 16 -6.72 8.19 6.20
N VAL A 17 -6.70 6.86 6.22
CA VAL A 17 -6.15 6.12 7.36
C VAL A 17 -4.66 6.39 7.52
N ALA A 18 -3.90 6.40 6.42
CA ALA A 18 -2.46 6.64 6.43
C ALA A 18 -2.09 7.98 7.05
N LYS A 19 -2.95 9.01 6.96
CA LYS A 19 -2.73 10.31 7.61
C LYS A 19 -2.59 10.20 9.13
N HIS A 20 -3.21 9.21 9.73
CA HIS A 20 -3.30 9.04 11.19
C HIS A 20 -2.35 7.97 11.70
N VAL A 21 -1.55 7.37 10.82
CA VAL A 21 -0.63 6.29 11.16
C VAL A 21 0.80 6.86 11.22
N LYS A 22 1.57 6.39 12.21
CA LYS A 22 2.96 6.84 12.38
C LYS A 22 3.82 6.41 11.21
N SER A 23 4.61 7.34 10.66
CA SER A 23 5.53 7.08 9.56
C SER A 23 6.62 6.06 9.94
N ASN A 24 7.08 5.23 9.08
CA ASN A 24 6.64 5.06 7.71
C ASN A 24 5.33 4.26 7.66
N ALA A 25 4.28 4.84 7.13
CA ALA A 25 2.96 4.25 7.15
C ALA A 25 2.62 3.57 5.82
N ILE A 26 2.21 2.31 5.89
CA ILE A 26 1.65 1.54 4.78
C ILE A 26 0.32 0.96 5.24
N VAL A 27 -0.71 1.20 4.47
CA VAL A 27 -2.07 0.75 4.77
C VAL A 27 -2.63 -0.04 3.59
N TYR A 28 -2.96 -1.30 3.82
CA TYR A 28 -3.73 -2.10 2.87
C TYR A 28 -5.21 -1.98 3.21
N ALA A 29 -6.05 -1.78 2.21
CA ALA A 29 -7.50 -1.70 2.38
C ALA A 29 -8.23 -2.48 1.29
N ARG A 30 -9.41 -2.99 1.65
CA ARG A 30 -10.29 -3.72 0.74
C ARG A 30 -11.72 -3.62 1.24
N GLY A 31 -12.65 -3.25 0.34
CA GLY A 31 -14.06 -3.20 0.67
C GLY A 31 -14.40 -2.21 1.78
N GLY A 32 -13.69 -1.09 1.87
CA GLY A 32 -13.92 -0.05 2.88
C GLY A 32 -13.41 -0.40 4.28
N ALA A 33 -12.50 -1.38 4.39
CA ALA A 33 -11.89 -1.76 5.66
C ALA A 33 -10.38 -1.91 5.52
N THR A 34 -9.62 -1.62 6.58
CA THR A 34 -8.19 -1.90 6.61
C THR A 34 -7.96 -3.40 6.81
N VAL A 35 -7.00 -3.96 6.09
CA VAL A 35 -6.66 -5.39 6.16
C VAL A 35 -5.23 -5.64 6.61
N GLY A 36 -4.40 -4.61 6.67
CA GLY A 36 -3.06 -4.68 7.21
C GLY A 36 -2.43 -3.30 7.30
N ILE A 37 -1.78 -2.97 8.43
CA ILE A 37 -1.12 -1.69 8.66
C ILE A 37 0.30 -1.93 9.17
N GLY A 38 1.26 -1.30 8.53
CA GLY A 38 2.64 -1.18 9.01
C GLY A 38 2.92 0.27 9.36
N ALA A 39 3.45 0.52 10.55
CA ALA A 39 3.63 1.87 11.07
C ALA A 39 4.92 1.99 11.87
N GLY A 40 5.48 3.20 11.92
CA GLY A 40 6.60 3.53 12.78
C GLY A 40 7.91 2.83 12.43
N GLN A 41 8.03 2.25 11.25
CA GLN A 41 9.24 1.54 10.82
C GLN A 41 10.23 2.49 10.16
N MET A 42 11.51 2.12 10.16
CA MET A 42 12.58 2.95 9.60
C MET A 42 12.57 2.96 8.07
N SER A 43 12.04 1.91 7.43
CA SER A 43 11.97 1.85 5.99
C SER A 43 10.56 1.53 5.50
N ARG A 44 10.27 1.97 4.28
CA ARG A 44 8.97 1.73 3.62
C ARG A 44 8.78 0.24 3.30
N VAL A 45 9.85 -0.43 2.93
CA VAL A 45 9.83 -1.87 2.65
C VAL A 45 9.49 -2.68 3.91
N ASP A 46 10.01 -2.28 5.07
CA ASP A 46 9.70 -2.92 6.33
C ASP A 46 8.24 -2.71 6.73
N SER A 47 7.74 -1.48 6.60
CA SER A 47 6.32 -1.19 6.86
C SER A 47 5.41 -2.02 5.95
N THR A 48 5.77 -2.16 4.67
CA THR A 48 5.01 -2.94 3.70
C THR A 48 4.97 -4.43 4.08
N ARG A 49 6.11 -4.98 4.47
CA ARG A 49 6.22 -6.38 4.91
C ARG A 49 5.43 -6.65 6.18
N ILE A 50 5.53 -5.75 7.15
CA ILE A 50 4.82 -5.88 8.42
C ILE A 50 3.32 -5.83 8.21
N ALA A 51 2.83 -4.90 7.39
CA ALA A 51 1.41 -4.80 7.08
C ALA A 51 0.89 -6.08 6.42
N ALA A 52 1.62 -6.62 5.44
CA ALA A 52 1.27 -7.86 4.77
C ALA A 52 1.31 -9.06 5.72
N ARG A 53 2.31 -9.13 6.60
CA ARG A 53 2.44 -10.20 7.58
C ARG A 53 1.29 -10.20 8.59
N LYS A 54 0.91 -9.02 9.09
CA LYS A 54 -0.24 -8.89 10.00
C LYS A 54 -1.53 -9.39 9.35
N ALA A 55 -1.73 -9.06 8.06
CA ALA A 55 -2.90 -9.52 7.32
C ALA A 55 -2.88 -11.05 7.16
N GLN A 56 -1.73 -11.65 6.88
CA GLN A 56 -1.58 -13.08 6.77
C GLN A 56 -1.86 -13.78 8.10
N ASP A 57 -1.33 -13.26 9.20
CA ASP A 57 -1.56 -13.80 10.54
C ASP A 57 -3.06 -13.76 10.89
N MET A 58 -3.74 -12.67 10.54
CA MET A 58 -5.19 -12.57 10.73
C MET A 58 -5.96 -13.60 9.90
N ALA A 59 -5.53 -13.85 8.67
CA ALA A 59 -6.13 -14.87 7.81
C ALA A 59 -6.02 -16.27 8.43
N GLU A 60 -4.88 -16.60 9.01
CA GLU A 60 -4.67 -17.87 9.71
C GLU A 60 -5.60 -18.00 10.92
N VAL A 61 -5.71 -16.96 11.72
CA VAL A 61 -6.58 -16.94 12.92
C VAL A 61 -8.05 -17.11 12.53
N LEU A 62 -8.48 -16.46 11.44
CA LEU A 62 -9.87 -16.51 10.98
C LEU A 62 -10.19 -17.69 10.06
N GLY A 63 -9.20 -18.50 9.70
CA GLY A 63 -9.38 -19.63 8.81
C GLY A 63 -9.69 -19.26 7.36
N LEU A 64 -9.18 -18.10 6.91
CA LEU A 64 -9.40 -17.64 5.52
C LEU A 64 -8.54 -18.44 4.54
N ALA A 65 -9.09 -18.71 3.34
CA ALA A 65 -8.41 -19.47 2.30
C ALA A 65 -7.25 -18.68 1.65
N ALA A 66 -7.30 -17.35 1.69
CA ALA A 66 -6.28 -16.47 1.10
C ALA A 66 -6.04 -15.25 2.01
N PRO A 67 -4.84 -14.62 1.95
CA PRO A 67 -4.59 -13.40 2.72
C PRO A 67 -5.57 -12.28 2.34
N PRO A 68 -6.03 -11.46 3.29
CA PRO A 68 -6.92 -10.33 3.00
C PRO A 68 -6.29 -9.27 2.10
N THR A 69 -4.95 -9.24 1.99
CA THR A 69 -4.24 -8.36 1.07
C THR A 69 -4.43 -8.72 -0.40
N LYS A 70 -4.84 -9.95 -0.71
CA LYS A 70 -5.13 -10.34 -2.08
C LYS A 70 -6.35 -9.58 -2.60
N GLY A 71 -6.16 -8.83 -3.69
CA GLY A 71 -7.19 -7.96 -4.25
C GLY A 71 -7.38 -6.65 -3.47
N SER A 72 -6.47 -6.33 -2.54
CA SER A 72 -6.50 -5.07 -1.80
C SER A 72 -5.86 -3.93 -2.58
N VAL A 73 -5.98 -2.73 -2.04
CA VAL A 73 -5.20 -1.57 -2.46
C VAL A 73 -4.27 -1.16 -1.33
N VAL A 74 -3.24 -0.38 -1.62
CA VAL A 74 -2.26 0.05 -0.62
C VAL A 74 -2.03 1.56 -0.69
N ALA A 75 -1.96 2.20 0.47
CA ALA A 75 -1.58 3.61 0.62
C ALA A 75 -0.26 3.74 1.35
N SER A 76 0.58 4.67 0.90
CA SER A 76 1.83 5.05 1.56
C SER A 76 1.77 6.53 1.91
N ASP A 77 2.22 6.91 3.11
CA ASP A 77 2.21 8.30 3.59
C ASP A 77 3.26 9.18 2.92
N ALA A 78 4.22 8.58 2.23
CA ALA A 78 5.24 9.27 1.45
C ALA A 78 5.61 8.47 0.19
N PHE A 79 6.43 9.05 -0.68
CA PHE A 79 6.85 8.38 -1.91
C PHE A 79 7.61 7.08 -1.60
N PHE A 80 7.53 6.11 -2.52
CA PHE A 80 8.40 4.96 -2.50
C PHE A 80 9.77 5.36 -3.07
N PRO A 81 10.84 5.33 -2.28
CA PRO A 81 12.17 5.74 -2.78
C PRO A 81 12.75 4.74 -3.78
N PHE A 82 12.33 3.49 -3.69
CA PHE A 82 12.77 2.38 -4.57
C PHE A 82 11.59 1.48 -4.90
N ALA A 83 11.75 0.68 -5.93
CA ALA A 83 10.69 -0.22 -6.39
C ALA A 83 10.43 -1.41 -5.47
N ASP A 84 11.36 -1.78 -4.59
CA ASP A 84 11.25 -2.98 -3.76
C ASP A 84 10.07 -2.98 -2.80
N GLY A 85 9.74 -1.82 -2.19
CA GLY A 85 8.55 -1.70 -1.35
C GLY A 85 7.26 -1.92 -2.13
N LEU A 86 7.22 -1.40 -3.36
CA LEU A 86 6.09 -1.55 -4.26
C LEU A 86 5.93 -3.01 -4.71
N LEU A 87 7.02 -3.68 -5.04
CA LEU A 87 7.00 -5.10 -5.43
C LEU A 87 6.55 -5.99 -4.28
N THR A 88 6.93 -5.67 -3.06
CA THR A 88 6.43 -6.37 -1.86
C THR A 88 4.91 -6.26 -1.75
N ALA A 89 4.35 -5.07 -2.01
CA ALA A 89 2.90 -4.88 -2.00
C ALA A 89 2.21 -5.70 -3.11
N ALA A 90 2.80 -5.75 -4.30
CA ALA A 90 2.29 -6.55 -5.41
C ALA A 90 2.29 -8.04 -5.08
N GLU A 91 3.36 -8.54 -4.46
CA GLU A 91 3.46 -9.94 -4.00
C GLU A 91 2.40 -10.27 -2.96
N ALA A 92 2.03 -9.32 -2.12
CA ALA A 92 0.96 -9.50 -1.14
C ALA A 92 -0.44 -9.53 -1.79
N GLY A 93 -0.55 -9.18 -3.07
CA GLY A 93 -1.79 -9.22 -3.83
C GLY A 93 -2.48 -7.88 -4.05
N ALA A 94 -1.83 -6.77 -3.75
CA ALA A 94 -2.37 -5.44 -4.02
C ALA A 94 -2.55 -5.21 -5.53
N THR A 95 -3.62 -4.52 -5.90
CA THR A 95 -3.96 -4.23 -7.30
C THR A 95 -3.77 -2.77 -7.65
N ALA A 96 -3.70 -1.89 -6.67
CA ALA A 96 -3.52 -0.45 -6.88
C ALA A 96 -2.79 0.18 -5.69
N VAL A 97 -2.13 1.30 -5.97
CA VAL A 97 -1.30 2.03 -4.99
C VAL A 97 -1.63 3.51 -5.04
N ILE A 98 -1.72 4.16 -3.89
CA ILE A 98 -1.77 5.61 -3.76
C ILE A 98 -0.56 6.10 -2.95
N GLN A 99 0.14 7.10 -3.46
CA GLN A 99 1.31 7.69 -2.84
C GLN A 99 1.47 9.16 -3.25
N PRO A 100 2.21 9.98 -2.50
CA PRO A 100 2.41 11.38 -2.88
C PRO A 100 3.33 11.59 -4.09
N GLY A 101 4.26 10.69 -4.37
CA GLY A 101 5.29 10.91 -5.39
C GLY A 101 6.38 11.88 -4.91
N GLY A 102 7.23 12.35 -5.82
CA GLY A 102 8.27 13.34 -5.55
C GLY A 102 9.66 12.74 -5.34
N SER A 103 9.84 11.47 -5.58
CA SER A 103 11.16 10.83 -5.58
C SER A 103 11.86 11.07 -6.92
N MET A 104 13.20 11.18 -6.89
CA MET A 104 14.01 11.19 -8.13
C MET A 104 13.89 9.87 -8.91
N ARG A 105 13.37 8.82 -8.26
CA ARG A 105 13.18 7.48 -8.86
C ARG A 105 11.74 7.16 -9.19
N ASP A 106 10.87 8.17 -9.28
CA ASP A 106 9.45 7.96 -9.60
C ASP A 106 9.27 7.20 -10.92
N ASP A 107 10.11 7.46 -11.93
CA ASP A 107 10.03 6.76 -13.20
C ASP A 107 10.29 5.25 -13.06
N GLU A 108 11.24 4.86 -12.23
CA GLU A 108 11.52 3.46 -11.92
C GLU A 108 10.35 2.81 -11.18
N VAL A 109 9.76 3.53 -10.24
CA VAL A 109 8.61 3.08 -9.44
C VAL A 109 7.40 2.89 -10.34
N ILE A 110 7.13 3.85 -11.23
CA ILE A 110 6.03 3.75 -12.21
C ILE A 110 6.23 2.55 -13.14
N ALA A 111 7.45 2.36 -13.65
CA ALA A 111 7.76 1.23 -14.52
C ALA A 111 7.55 -0.11 -13.81
N ALA A 112 7.95 -0.20 -12.54
CA ALA A 112 7.74 -1.40 -11.73
C ALA A 112 6.25 -1.66 -11.47
N ALA A 113 5.46 -0.62 -11.22
CA ALA A 113 4.02 -0.74 -11.07
C ALA A 113 3.36 -1.29 -12.33
N ASN A 114 3.72 -0.75 -13.49
CA ASN A 114 3.19 -1.21 -14.77
C ASN A 114 3.56 -2.67 -15.04
N ALA A 115 4.80 -3.05 -14.78
CA ALA A 115 5.28 -4.42 -14.97
C ALA A 115 4.57 -5.41 -14.03
N ALA A 116 4.23 -4.98 -12.82
CA ALA A 116 3.53 -5.80 -11.82
C ALA A 116 2.00 -5.77 -11.97
N GLY A 117 1.47 -5.01 -12.92
CA GLY A 117 0.03 -4.88 -13.13
C GLY A 117 -0.69 -4.02 -12.08
N LEU A 118 0.03 -3.12 -11.42
CA LEU A 118 -0.53 -2.21 -10.42
C LEU A 118 -0.97 -0.89 -11.06
N ALA A 119 -2.17 -0.44 -10.72
CA ALA A 119 -2.59 0.93 -10.98
C ALA A 119 -1.99 1.85 -9.91
N MET A 120 -1.60 3.07 -10.28
CA MET A 120 -0.97 4.00 -9.35
C MET A 120 -1.59 5.39 -9.40
N VAL A 121 -1.81 5.97 -8.23
CA VAL A 121 -2.31 7.33 -8.06
C VAL A 121 -1.28 8.15 -7.29
N PHE A 122 -0.98 9.34 -7.76
CA PHE A 122 -0.12 10.31 -7.06
C PHE A 122 -0.98 11.43 -6.50
N THR A 123 -0.77 11.75 -5.22
CA THR A 123 -1.52 12.82 -4.56
C THR A 123 -0.77 14.17 -4.58
N GLY A 124 0.55 14.13 -4.72
CA GLY A 124 1.40 15.31 -4.59
C GLY A 124 1.54 15.82 -3.16
N MET A 125 0.93 15.16 -2.19
CA MET A 125 0.94 15.57 -0.77
C MET A 125 1.51 14.46 0.10
N ARG A 126 2.38 14.83 1.05
CA ARG A 126 2.96 13.91 2.03
C ARG A 126 2.25 14.08 3.36
N HIS A 127 2.07 12.96 4.07
CA HIS A 127 1.55 12.95 5.43
C HIS A 127 2.54 12.20 6.32
N PHE A 128 3.34 12.95 7.10
CA PHE A 128 4.25 12.37 8.08
C PHE A 128 3.71 12.57 9.49
N ARG A 129 3.75 11.50 10.28
CA ARG A 129 3.49 11.56 11.73
C ARG A 129 4.64 10.85 12.45
N HIS A 130 5.28 11.60 13.30
CA HIS A 130 6.45 11.13 14.04
C HIS A 130 6.18 10.95 15.52
#